data_9ece5e48a3134823cdf7244ce6b0e054
#
_entry.id   9ece5e48a3134823cdf7244ce6b0e054
#
_cell.length_a   1.000
_cell.length_b   1.000
_cell.length_c   1.000
_cell.angle_alpha   90.00
_cell.angle_beta   90.00
_cell.angle_gamma   90.00
#
_symmetry.space_group_name_H-M   'P 1'
#
loop_
_entity.id
_entity.type
_entity.pdbx_description
1 polymer ?
#
loop_
_entity_poly.entity_id
_entity_poly.type
_entity_poly.pdbx_seq_one_letter_code
_entity_poly.pdbx_strand_id
1 'polypeptide(L)'
;MSRILIRNVDAITLDEQNRVLKNTNIAIDGKTIVALGDVPRDFAERADEIIDGRDHVALPGFFNAHVHAPMSLQRGWAEDLPFDRWLNERIWVAESALTEEDIYWGAALAACEMIRSGIVAFADHYFWMDQVARVVEESGMKALLAWCIFGLGADKEVGRASLERTEEFVERWQNAGDGRVKTTLGPHSPYICSPQFLTRALNDAVKLGVGIHLHVAESQAQVARSLKEHGKTPVAHLASLGVFDVPTIAAHCLYVSDDDIAILADKRVTAPHCPKTYLKLAMGIGRVPAMLARGVNVALGTDGPASNNTIDILESARLTTLLQKNEQRDPEILPSMQMLKLATQNGAWALGFADSGVLRVGARADVILFDFAKPHLRPRHDLAANIVHSAHATDVDHVIVDGRVLLRKGKLTTLDEERILREAERRAFRLVGQEMRPIREYQH
;
A
#
# COMPACT_ATOMS: atom_id res chain seq x y z
N MET A 1 -4.66 28.18 -3.71
CA MET A 1 -4.07 26.87 -4.09
C MET A 1 -2.67 27.16 -4.60
N SER A 2 -1.67 26.34 -4.23
CA SER A 2 -0.28 26.57 -4.59
C SER A 2 -0.01 26.22 -6.05
N ARG A 3 0.79 27.04 -6.73
CA ARG A 3 1.32 26.80 -8.07
C ARG A 3 2.76 26.33 -7.97
N ILE A 4 3.04 25.13 -8.42
CA ILE A 4 4.38 24.55 -8.41
C ILE A 4 4.86 24.36 -9.84
N LEU A 5 6.10 24.75 -10.09
CA LEU A 5 6.78 24.51 -11.35
C LEU A 5 8.04 23.69 -11.12
N ILE A 6 8.06 22.44 -11.63
CA ILE A 6 9.25 21.61 -11.69
C ILE A 6 9.91 21.84 -13.06
N ARG A 7 11.17 22.31 -13.07
CA ARG A 7 11.90 22.64 -14.30
C ARG A 7 13.04 21.68 -14.57
N ASN A 8 13.30 21.47 -15.86
CA ASN A 8 14.49 20.75 -16.34
C ASN A 8 14.59 19.32 -15.79
N VAL A 9 13.48 18.61 -15.66
CA VAL A 9 13.40 17.26 -15.09
C VAL A 9 13.29 16.21 -16.21
N ASP A 10 13.92 15.05 -16.05
CA ASP A 10 13.54 13.88 -16.84
C ASP A 10 12.26 13.27 -16.24
N ALA A 11 11.31 12.79 -17.05
CA ALA A 11 10.05 12.29 -16.55
C ALA A 11 9.65 10.96 -17.18
N ILE A 12 9.26 9.99 -16.36
CA ILE A 12 8.60 8.73 -16.77
C ILE A 12 7.11 8.96 -16.55
N THR A 13 6.33 9.07 -17.65
CA THR A 13 4.94 9.49 -17.53
C THR A 13 3.99 8.38 -17.10
N LEU A 14 4.31 7.15 -17.43
CA LEU A 14 3.43 6.00 -17.28
C LEU A 14 2.05 6.20 -17.92
N ASP A 15 1.95 7.09 -18.88
CA ASP A 15 0.75 7.27 -19.69
C ASP A 15 0.54 6.08 -20.65
N GLU A 16 -0.50 6.12 -21.48
CA GLU A 16 -0.83 5.05 -22.42
C GLU A 16 0.32 4.71 -23.36
N GLN A 17 1.18 5.69 -23.68
CA GLN A 17 2.34 5.56 -24.56
C GLN A 17 3.63 5.21 -23.82
N ASN A 18 3.64 5.19 -22.49
CA ASN A 18 4.81 4.99 -21.62
C ASN A 18 5.97 5.94 -21.95
N ARG A 19 5.65 7.21 -22.20
CA ARG A 19 6.66 8.19 -22.63
C ARG A 19 7.71 8.42 -21.55
N VAL A 20 8.94 8.57 -22.00
CA VAL A 20 10.06 9.08 -21.20
C VAL A 20 10.46 10.42 -21.79
N LEU A 21 10.16 11.49 -21.09
CA LEU A 21 10.44 12.86 -21.49
C LEU A 21 11.79 13.29 -20.92
N LYS A 22 12.62 13.89 -21.76
CA LYS A 22 13.94 14.41 -21.35
C LYS A 22 13.89 15.91 -21.19
N ASN A 23 14.51 16.43 -20.12
CA ASN A 23 14.64 17.85 -19.84
C ASN A 23 13.30 18.60 -20.02
N THR A 24 12.25 18.08 -19.42
CA THR A 24 10.88 18.62 -19.49
C THR A 24 10.53 19.49 -18.29
N ASN A 25 9.36 20.12 -18.33
CA ASN A 25 8.82 20.84 -17.17
C ASN A 25 7.45 20.25 -16.79
N ILE A 26 7.11 20.33 -15.50
CA ILE A 26 5.79 19.94 -14.98
C ILE A 26 5.22 21.14 -14.23
N ALA A 27 4.07 21.64 -14.69
CA ALA A 27 3.34 22.71 -14.01
C ALA A 27 2.12 22.14 -13.28
N ILE A 28 2.00 22.51 -12.02
CA ILE A 28 0.94 22.06 -11.11
C ILE A 28 0.19 23.29 -10.63
N ASP A 29 -1.14 23.32 -10.80
CA ASP A 29 -2.05 24.35 -10.24
C ASP A 29 -3.04 23.67 -9.30
N GLY A 30 -2.94 23.96 -8.01
CA GLY A 30 -3.69 23.25 -6.97
C GLY A 30 -3.42 21.75 -7.01
N LYS A 31 -4.45 20.96 -7.23
CA LYS A 31 -4.35 19.48 -7.19
C LYS A 31 -4.05 18.83 -8.55
N THR A 32 -3.82 19.62 -9.60
CA THR A 32 -3.83 19.12 -10.98
C THR A 32 -2.55 19.46 -11.72
N ILE A 33 -2.04 18.55 -12.52
CA ILE A 33 -0.99 18.81 -13.50
C ILE A 33 -1.62 19.59 -14.66
N VAL A 34 -1.22 20.85 -14.86
CA VAL A 34 -1.81 21.73 -15.89
C VAL A 34 -0.96 21.85 -17.15
N ALA A 35 0.34 21.54 -17.06
CA ALA A 35 1.20 21.43 -18.23
C ALA A 35 2.30 20.40 -18.02
N LEU A 36 2.72 19.75 -19.11
CA LEU A 36 3.84 18.82 -19.19
C LEU A 36 4.62 19.11 -20.49
N GLY A 37 5.83 19.65 -20.37
CA GLY A 37 6.63 20.14 -21.49
C GLY A 37 6.72 21.67 -21.51
N ASP A 38 6.12 22.29 -22.49
CA ASP A 38 6.07 23.75 -22.59
C ASP A 38 5.12 24.35 -21.55
N VAL A 39 5.64 25.26 -20.74
CA VAL A 39 4.87 25.94 -19.69
C VAL A 39 4.68 27.40 -20.07
N PRO A 40 3.46 27.95 -20.05
CA PRO A 40 3.20 29.36 -20.34
C PRO A 40 4.06 30.28 -19.45
N ARG A 41 4.58 31.35 -20.03
CA ARG A 41 5.47 32.29 -19.33
C ARG A 41 4.83 32.92 -18.09
N ASP A 42 3.56 33.30 -18.23
CA ASP A 42 2.78 33.88 -17.13
C ASP A 42 2.56 32.90 -15.96
N PHE A 43 2.45 31.59 -16.24
CA PHE A 43 2.43 30.58 -15.19
C PHE A 43 3.77 30.53 -14.44
N ALA A 44 4.87 30.53 -15.21
CA ALA A 44 6.21 30.45 -14.63
C ALA A 44 6.56 31.68 -13.77
N GLU A 45 6.07 32.86 -14.15
CA GLU A 45 6.25 34.10 -13.40
C GLU A 45 5.40 34.17 -12.11
N ARG A 46 4.29 33.40 -12.06
CA ARG A 46 3.35 33.36 -10.92
C ARG A 46 3.43 32.09 -10.09
N ALA A 47 4.43 31.24 -10.33
CA ALA A 47 4.62 30.03 -9.53
C ALA A 47 5.03 30.40 -8.09
N ASP A 48 4.30 29.87 -7.11
CA ASP A 48 4.61 30.06 -5.69
C ASP A 48 5.88 29.30 -5.29
N GLU A 49 6.16 28.18 -5.96
CA GLU A 49 7.34 27.35 -5.74
C GLU A 49 7.90 26.88 -7.08
N ILE A 50 9.24 26.99 -7.21
CA ILE A 50 10.00 26.46 -8.34
C ILE A 50 10.98 25.40 -7.83
N ILE A 51 10.85 24.17 -8.35
CA ILE A 51 11.75 23.06 -8.06
C ILE A 51 12.68 22.87 -9.26
N ASP A 52 13.98 22.94 -9.03
CA ASP A 52 15.00 22.63 -10.04
C ASP A 52 15.15 21.10 -10.15
N GLY A 53 14.66 20.55 -11.23
CA GLY A 53 14.65 19.11 -11.49
C GLY A 53 15.91 18.61 -12.23
N ARG A 54 16.96 19.44 -12.37
CA ARG A 54 18.21 18.97 -12.98
C ARG A 54 18.76 17.79 -12.17
N ASP A 55 19.20 16.78 -12.87
CA ASP A 55 19.63 15.50 -12.29
C ASP A 55 18.54 14.70 -11.53
N HIS A 56 17.29 15.10 -11.66
CA HIS A 56 16.16 14.32 -11.11
C HIS A 56 15.36 13.61 -12.21
N VAL A 57 14.69 12.53 -11.79
CA VAL A 57 13.70 11.84 -12.59
C VAL A 57 12.36 11.91 -11.86
N ALA A 58 11.37 12.50 -12.52
CA ALA A 58 10.00 12.56 -12.04
C ALA A 58 9.20 11.34 -12.50
N LEU A 59 8.36 10.81 -11.64
CA LEU A 59 7.36 9.81 -11.97
C LEU A 59 6.13 9.99 -11.06
N PRO A 60 5.00 9.32 -11.39
CA PRO A 60 3.86 9.30 -10.48
C PRO A 60 4.26 8.70 -9.14
N GLY A 61 3.68 9.19 -8.05
CA GLY A 61 3.90 8.63 -6.72
C GLY A 61 3.49 7.16 -6.60
N PHE A 62 4.14 6.43 -5.71
CA PHE A 62 3.85 5.03 -5.44
C PHE A 62 2.57 4.86 -4.61
N PHE A 63 1.87 3.76 -4.84
CA PHE A 63 0.68 3.34 -4.13
C PHE A 63 0.95 2.00 -3.44
N ASN A 64 0.76 1.96 -2.12
CA ASN A 64 0.86 0.73 -1.35
C ASN A 64 -0.54 0.11 -1.21
N ALA A 65 -0.83 -0.94 -1.98
CA ALA A 65 -2.17 -1.50 -2.09
C ALA A 65 -2.57 -2.42 -0.93
N HIS A 66 -1.66 -2.72 0.00
CA HIS A 66 -1.95 -3.45 1.23
C HIS A 66 -0.85 -3.22 2.27
N VAL A 67 -1.24 -2.71 3.43
CA VAL A 67 -0.34 -2.48 4.56
C VAL A 67 -1.11 -2.63 5.89
N HIS A 68 -0.35 -2.84 6.97
CA HIS A 68 -0.79 -2.70 8.35
C HIS A 68 0.11 -1.63 9.00
N ALA A 69 -0.16 -0.37 8.70
CA ALA A 69 0.73 0.74 9.04
C ALA A 69 1.11 0.82 10.53
N PRO A 70 0.16 0.64 11.49
CA PRO A 70 0.47 0.67 12.92
C PRO A 70 1.41 -0.46 13.38
N MET A 71 1.56 -1.56 12.63
CA MET A 71 2.52 -2.62 12.93
C MET A 71 3.99 -2.16 12.84
N SER A 72 4.25 -0.91 12.44
CA SER A 72 5.59 -0.32 12.53
C SER A 72 6.15 -0.33 13.97
N LEU A 73 5.28 -0.37 14.99
CA LEU A 73 5.69 -0.56 16.38
C LEU A 73 6.19 -1.98 16.71
N GLN A 74 5.91 -2.95 15.84
CA GLN A 74 6.28 -4.36 16.02
C GLN A 74 7.43 -4.78 15.09
N ARG A 75 8.00 -3.84 14.36
CA ARG A 75 9.10 -4.07 13.43
C ARG A 75 10.31 -4.72 14.12
N GLY A 76 10.80 -5.82 13.56
CA GLY A 76 11.99 -6.53 14.05
C GLY A 76 11.79 -7.29 15.36
N TRP A 77 10.56 -7.41 15.86
CA TRP A 77 10.29 -8.06 17.13
C TRP A 77 9.93 -9.55 17.01
N ALA A 78 9.25 -9.97 15.96
CA ALA A 78 8.78 -11.35 15.77
C ALA A 78 9.49 -12.02 14.57
N GLU A 79 10.80 -12.11 14.63
CA GLU A 79 11.63 -12.64 13.55
C GLU A 79 11.78 -14.16 13.61
N ASP A 80 12.08 -14.78 12.45
CA ASP A 80 12.51 -16.17 12.30
C ASP A 80 11.53 -17.22 12.88
N LEU A 81 10.24 -16.96 12.78
CA LEU A 81 9.17 -17.85 13.23
C LEU A 81 8.32 -18.34 12.04
N PRO A 82 7.85 -19.61 12.07
CA PRO A 82 6.81 -20.07 11.16
C PRO A 82 5.54 -19.23 11.30
N PHE A 83 4.79 -19.07 10.20
CA PHE A 83 3.60 -18.22 10.13
C PHE A 83 2.62 -18.38 11.30
N ASP A 84 2.24 -19.62 11.63
CA ASP A 84 1.27 -19.88 12.70
C ASP A 84 1.78 -19.45 14.08
N ARG A 85 3.07 -19.68 14.37
CA ARG A 85 3.71 -19.25 15.61
C ARG A 85 3.92 -17.75 15.63
N TRP A 86 4.35 -17.17 14.51
CA TRP A 86 4.48 -15.73 14.32
C TRP A 86 3.17 -15.03 14.65
N LEU A 87 2.05 -15.49 14.07
CA LEU A 87 0.75 -14.88 14.24
C LEU A 87 0.19 -15.08 15.66
N ASN A 88 0.12 -16.36 16.13
CA ASN A 88 -0.57 -16.72 17.37
C ASN A 88 0.24 -16.43 18.64
N GLU A 89 1.56 -16.63 18.59
CA GLU A 89 2.40 -16.51 19.79
C GLU A 89 3.01 -15.11 19.94
N ARG A 90 3.01 -14.29 18.88
CA ARG A 90 3.64 -12.96 18.88
C ARG A 90 2.67 -11.87 18.49
N ILE A 91 2.19 -11.86 17.25
CA ILE A 91 1.44 -10.72 16.72
C ILE A 91 0.14 -10.51 17.47
N TRP A 92 -0.73 -11.50 17.59
CA TRP A 92 -1.99 -11.35 18.30
C TRP A 92 -1.83 -11.10 19.80
N VAL A 93 -0.73 -11.57 20.39
CA VAL A 93 -0.41 -11.26 21.78
C VAL A 93 -0.05 -9.79 21.93
N ALA A 94 0.85 -9.25 21.08
CA ALA A 94 1.19 -7.83 21.07
C ALA A 94 -0.03 -6.95 20.76
N GLU A 95 -0.80 -7.33 19.75
CA GLU A 95 -2.02 -6.60 19.37
C GLU A 95 -3.06 -6.56 20.49
N SER A 96 -3.08 -7.57 21.39
CA SER A 96 -3.99 -7.56 22.53
C SER A 96 -3.72 -6.42 23.51
N ALA A 97 -2.51 -5.89 23.55
CA ALA A 97 -2.05 -4.82 24.43
C ALA A 97 -2.05 -3.42 23.77
N LEU A 98 -2.44 -3.32 22.48
CA LEU A 98 -2.52 -2.07 21.75
C LEU A 98 -3.63 -1.16 22.31
N THR A 99 -3.36 0.12 22.27
CA THR A 99 -4.32 1.21 22.54
C THR A 99 -4.53 2.06 21.30
N GLU A 100 -5.58 2.87 21.26
CA GLU A 100 -5.83 3.82 20.17
C GLU A 100 -4.63 4.75 19.93
N GLU A 101 -3.96 5.16 20.99
CA GLU A 101 -2.81 6.06 20.91
C GLU A 101 -1.59 5.35 20.29
N ASP A 102 -1.43 4.04 20.50
CA ASP A 102 -0.38 3.25 19.82
C ASP A 102 -0.64 3.19 18.32
N ILE A 103 -1.91 3.06 17.91
CA ILE A 103 -2.28 3.09 16.50
C ILE A 103 -1.90 4.41 15.85
N TYR A 104 -2.20 5.54 16.51
CA TYR A 104 -1.80 6.86 16.00
C TYR A 104 -0.28 6.95 15.78
N TRP A 105 0.52 6.64 16.80
CA TRP A 105 1.97 6.79 16.70
C TRP A 105 2.63 5.75 15.75
N GLY A 106 2.09 4.53 15.70
CA GLY A 106 2.54 3.53 14.73
C GLY A 106 2.23 3.96 13.30
N ALA A 107 1.02 4.44 13.05
CA ALA A 107 0.64 4.97 11.74
C ALA A 107 1.45 6.21 11.35
N ALA A 108 1.73 7.11 12.31
CA ALA A 108 2.57 8.30 12.08
C ALA A 108 4.01 7.92 11.70
N LEU A 109 4.59 6.90 12.38
CA LEU A 109 5.89 6.36 12.03
C LEU A 109 5.89 5.77 10.60
N ALA A 110 4.87 4.98 10.27
CA ALA A 110 4.69 4.43 8.93
C ALA A 110 4.53 5.54 7.87
N ALA A 111 3.77 6.61 8.17
CA ALA A 111 3.60 7.73 7.25
C ALA A 111 4.93 8.45 6.95
N CYS A 112 5.79 8.64 7.95
CA CYS A 112 7.14 9.19 7.75
C CYS A 112 7.94 8.32 6.77
N GLU A 113 7.95 7.01 6.97
CA GLU A 113 8.66 6.06 6.11
C GLU A 113 8.06 6.01 4.70
N MET A 114 6.74 5.94 4.57
CA MET A 114 6.05 5.94 3.29
C MET A 114 6.34 7.20 2.48
N ILE A 115 6.27 8.38 3.07
CA ILE A 115 6.58 9.62 2.36
C ILE A 115 8.05 9.62 1.91
N ARG A 116 8.98 9.20 2.77
CA ARG A 116 10.41 9.12 2.42
C ARG A 116 10.72 8.12 1.31
N SER A 117 9.88 7.09 1.16
CA SER A 117 10.01 6.07 0.09
C SER A 117 9.20 6.39 -1.16
N GLY A 118 8.58 7.58 -1.25
CA GLY A 118 7.81 8.01 -2.42
C GLY A 118 6.38 7.46 -2.49
N ILE A 119 5.87 6.87 -1.42
CA ILE A 119 4.48 6.41 -1.34
C ILE A 119 3.58 7.62 -1.07
N VAL A 120 2.62 7.85 -1.96
CA VAL A 120 1.65 8.96 -1.89
C VAL A 120 0.31 8.53 -1.33
N ALA A 121 0.00 7.23 -1.45
CA ALA A 121 -1.25 6.64 -0.98
C ALA A 121 -1.06 5.20 -0.51
N PHE A 122 -1.89 4.76 0.43
CA PHE A 122 -1.84 3.40 0.96
C PHE A 122 -3.23 2.84 1.28
N ALA A 123 -3.38 1.51 1.20
CA ALA A 123 -4.56 0.78 1.67
C ALA A 123 -4.23 0.10 3.00
N ASP A 124 -4.74 0.62 4.09
CA ASP A 124 -4.52 0.08 5.43
C ASP A 124 -5.69 -0.80 5.88
N HIS A 125 -5.36 -1.91 6.49
CA HIS A 125 -6.32 -2.86 7.05
C HIS A 125 -5.95 -3.18 8.49
N TYR A 126 -6.45 -2.38 9.46
CA TYR A 126 -6.06 -2.53 10.85
C TYR A 126 -7.16 -2.04 11.82
N PHE A 127 -6.84 -1.89 13.10
CA PHE A 127 -7.77 -1.46 14.16
C PHE A 127 -7.77 0.06 14.35
N TRP A 128 -8.81 0.60 14.97
CA TRP A 128 -8.94 2.03 15.32
C TRP A 128 -8.56 2.98 14.18
N MET A 129 -9.18 2.75 13.02
CA MET A 129 -8.88 3.48 11.79
C MET A 129 -9.13 4.99 11.87
N ASP A 130 -9.91 5.47 12.85
CA ASP A 130 -10.02 6.91 13.14
C ASP A 130 -8.64 7.54 13.40
N GLN A 131 -7.74 6.81 14.08
CA GLN A 131 -6.40 7.31 14.40
C GLN A 131 -5.52 7.35 13.16
N VAL A 132 -5.65 6.37 12.28
CA VAL A 132 -4.95 6.36 10.99
C VAL A 132 -5.47 7.47 10.08
N ALA A 133 -6.79 7.68 10.05
CA ALA A 133 -7.42 8.77 9.26
C ALA A 133 -6.91 10.14 9.70
N ARG A 134 -6.73 10.39 11.01
CA ARG A 134 -6.09 11.61 11.52
C ARG A 134 -4.67 11.78 11.00
N VAL A 135 -3.87 10.71 11.02
CA VAL A 135 -2.50 10.75 10.47
C VAL A 135 -2.52 11.08 8.98
N VAL A 136 -3.49 10.55 8.21
CA VAL A 136 -3.66 10.88 6.79
C VAL A 136 -3.95 12.37 6.60
N GLU A 137 -4.83 12.97 7.40
CA GLU A 137 -5.12 14.40 7.33
C GLU A 137 -3.89 15.25 7.66
N GLU A 138 -3.17 14.92 8.74
CA GLU A 138 -1.98 15.63 9.22
C GLU A 138 -0.81 15.52 8.24
N SER A 139 -0.53 14.31 7.76
CA SER A 139 0.57 14.04 6.83
C SER A 139 0.33 14.62 5.44
N GLY A 140 -0.92 14.71 5.00
CA GLY A 140 -1.30 15.10 3.64
C GLY A 140 -1.27 13.96 2.64
N MET A 141 -1.01 12.72 3.04
CA MET A 141 -1.10 11.53 2.21
C MET A 141 -2.55 11.21 1.81
N LYS A 142 -2.72 10.25 0.92
CA LYS A 142 -4.00 9.62 0.59
C LYS A 142 -4.09 8.23 1.22
N ALA A 143 -5.30 7.76 1.54
CA ALA A 143 -5.49 6.38 1.99
C ALA A 143 -6.87 5.82 1.63
N LEU A 144 -6.92 4.50 1.50
CA LEU A 144 -8.12 3.68 1.58
C LEU A 144 -8.04 2.89 2.89
N LEU A 145 -8.94 3.18 3.83
CA LEU A 145 -8.88 2.65 5.18
C LEU A 145 -9.96 1.59 5.42
N ALA A 146 -9.53 0.42 5.85
CA ALA A 146 -10.37 -0.72 6.18
C ALA A 146 -10.27 -1.02 7.68
N TRP A 147 -11.33 -0.75 8.44
CA TRP A 147 -11.33 -1.18 9.83
C TRP A 147 -11.44 -2.69 9.91
N CYS A 148 -10.42 -3.34 10.46
CA CYS A 148 -10.32 -4.80 10.54
C CYS A 148 -11.36 -5.38 11.51
N ILE A 149 -12.10 -6.39 11.04
CA ILE A 149 -13.16 -7.06 11.79
C ILE A 149 -12.95 -8.57 11.73
N PHE A 150 -12.89 -9.24 12.88
CA PHE A 150 -12.69 -10.69 12.93
C PHE A 150 -13.99 -11.51 12.82
N GLY A 151 -15.13 -10.96 13.20
CA GLY A 151 -16.41 -11.69 13.19
C GLY A 151 -16.48 -12.88 14.14
N LEU A 152 -15.59 -12.95 15.13
CA LEU A 152 -15.55 -14.00 16.14
C LEU A 152 -16.37 -13.56 17.37
N GLY A 153 -17.57 -14.13 17.54
CA GLY A 153 -18.44 -13.79 18.66
C GLY A 153 -18.73 -12.30 18.72
N ALA A 154 -18.87 -11.80 17.63
CA ALA A 154 -18.75 -10.53 16.95
C ALA A 154 -18.94 -9.29 17.81
N ASP A 155 -19.80 -9.34 18.72
CA ASP A 155 -20.29 -8.17 19.42
C ASP A 155 -19.58 -8.01 20.76
N LYS A 156 -18.59 -8.85 21.05
CA LYS A 156 -17.88 -8.89 22.33
C LYS A 156 -16.46 -8.32 22.31
N GLU A 157 -15.92 -7.98 21.16
CA GLU A 157 -14.62 -7.32 21.11
C GLU A 157 -14.76 -5.84 21.45
N VAL A 158 -14.90 -5.61 22.71
CA VAL A 158 -14.92 -4.28 23.32
C VAL A 158 -13.76 -3.44 22.76
N GLY A 159 -14.12 -2.43 21.99
CA GLY A 159 -13.19 -1.40 21.51
C GLY A 159 -12.51 -1.66 20.19
N ARG A 160 -12.54 -2.87 19.62
CA ARG A 160 -11.79 -3.18 18.39
C ARG A 160 -12.58 -2.99 17.13
N ALA A 161 -13.68 -3.68 16.92
CA ALA A 161 -14.64 -3.35 15.86
C ALA A 161 -15.87 -4.23 15.92
N SER A 162 -17.04 -3.63 15.93
CA SER A 162 -18.27 -4.23 15.43
C SER A 162 -18.55 -3.72 14.02
N LEU A 163 -19.45 -4.35 13.28
CA LEU A 163 -19.91 -3.81 11.99
C LEU A 163 -20.51 -2.41 12.16
N GLU A 164 -21.26 -2.18 13.25
CA GLU A 164 -21.86 -0.89 13.57
C GLU A 164 -20.79 0.20 13.70
N ARG A 165 -19.71 -0.07 14.42
CA ARG A 165 -18.59 0.89 14.55
C ARG A 165 -17.88 1.16 13.24
N THR A 166 -17.82 0.15 12.37
CA THR A 166 -17.27 0.31 11.02
C THR A 166 -18.20 1.16 10.14
N GLU A 167 -19.53 1.01 10.28
CA GLU A 167 -20.50 1.90 9.61
C GLU A 167 -20.30 3.35 10.04
N GLU A 168 -20.23 3.63 11.34
CA GLU A 168 -19.95 4.97 11.89
C GLU A 168 -18.61 5.54 11.37
N PHE A 169 -17.58 4.71 11.27
CA PHE A 169 -16.29 5.09 10.70
C PHE A 169 -16.41 5.49 9.22
N VAL A 170 -17.11 4.69 8.43
CA VAL A 170 -17.34 4.98 7.00
C VAL A 170 -18.11 6.29 6.83
N GLU A 171 -19.21 6.47 7.57
CA GLU A 171 -20.02 7.69 7.51
C GLU A 171 -19.20 8.94 7.86
N ARG A 172 -18.30 8.83 8.82
CA ARG A 172 -17.47 9.94 9.29
C ARG A 172 -16.33 10.29 8.34
N TRP A 173 -15.64 9.29 7.78
CA TRP A 173 -14.36 9.48 7.12
C TRP A 173 -14.39 9.33 5.60
N GLN A 174 -15.45 8.79 5.01
CA GLN A 174 -15.54 8.65 3.57
C GLN A 174 -15.46 10.01 2.88
N ASN A 175 -14.44 10.18 2.04
CA ASN A 175 -14.07 11.43 1.37
C ASN A 175 -13.62 12.59 2.27
N ALA A 176 -13.29 12.32 3.54
CA ALA A 176 -12.66 13.31 4.42
C ALA A 176 -11.29 13.75 3.89
N GLY A 177 -10.68 14.75 4.55
CA GLY A 177 -9.39 15.28 4.15
C GLY A 177 -9.38 15.81 2.72
N ASP A 178 -10.48 16.44 2.26
CA ASP A 178 -10.62 16.97 0.91
C ASP A 178 -10.54 15.87 -0.19
N GLY A 179 -11.12 14.70 0.12
CA GLY A 179 -11.18 13.50 -0.72
C GLY A 179 -9.94 12.60 -0.68
N ARG A 180 -9.00 12.86 0.24
CA ARG A 180 -7.81 12.02 0.40
C ARG A 180 -8.04 10.76 1.24
N VAL A 181 -9.03 10.77 2.13
CA VAL A 181 -9.44 9.59 2.90
C VAL A 181 -10.59 8.91 2.16
N LYS A 182 -10.41 7.64 1.84
CA LYS A 182 -11.46 6.74 1.38
C LYS A 182 -11.59 5.60 2.38
N THR A 183 -12.76 4.99 2.44
CA THR A 183 -13.06 3.92 3.39
C THR A 183 -13.58 2.69 2.69
N THR A 184 -13.38 1.55 3.31
CA THR A 184 -13.89 0.25 2.87
C THR A 184 -14.14 -0.64 4.08
N LEU A 185 -14.97 -1.67 3.95
CA LEU A 185 -15.13 -2.65 5.03
C LEU A 185 -13.96 -3.63 5.06
N GLY A 186 -13.54 -4.03 6.25
CA GLY A 186 -12.37 -4.85 6.49
C GLY A 186 -12.65 -6.20 7.18
N PRO A 187 -13.54 -7.09 6.70
CA PRO A 187 -13.60 -8.43 7.24
C PRO A 187 -12.25 -9.11 7.04
N HIS A 188 -11.66 -9.65 8.14
CA HIS A 188 -10.26 -10.07 8.10
C HIS A 188 -9.97 -11.07 6.96
N SER A 189 -10.74 -12.14 6.88
CA SER A 189 -10.49 -13.21 5.92
C SER A 189 -11.59 -14.26 5.94
N PRO A 190 -11.72 -15.13 4.91
CA PRO A 190 -12.66 -16.24 4.90
C PRO A 190 -12.29 -17.38 5.86
N TYR A 191 -11.09 -17.41 6.41
CA TYR A 191 -10.67 -18.41 7.40
C TYR A 191 -10.89 -17.98 8.86
N ILE A 192 -11.15 -16.69 9.09
CA ILE A 192 -11.54 -16.13 10.40
C ILE A 192 -13.03 -15.82 10.44
N CYS A 193 -13.56 -15.15 9.42
CA CYS A 193 -14.94 -14.69 9.36
C CYS A 193 -15.86 -15.82 8.86
N SER A 194 -16.99 -16.05 9.55
CA SER A 194 -17.99 -17.01 9.08
C SER A 194 -18.65 -16.55 7.78
N PRO A 195 -19.23 -17.49 6.96
CA PRO A 195 -19.98 -17.12 5.76
C PRO A 195 -21.12 -16.14 6.02
N GLN A 196 -21.82 -16.29 7.16
CA GLN A 196 -22.92 -15.42 7.56
C GLN A 196 -22.41 -14.00 7.86
N PHE A 197 -21.24 -13.89 8.51
CA PHE A 197 -20.61 -12.61 8.80
C PHE A 197 -20.13 -11.92 7.51
N LEU A 198 -19.51 -12.66 6.59
CA LEU A 198 -19.09 -12.13 5.28
C LEU A 198 -20.27 -11.61 4.46
N THR A 199 -21.41 -12.36 4.48
CA THR A 199 -22.64 -11.92 3.80
C THR A 199 -23.21 -10.65 4.45
N ARG A 200 -23.17 -10.52 5.76
CA ARG A 200 -23.58 -9.30 6.46
C ARG A 200 -22.66 -8.12 6.09
N ALA A 201 -21.35 -8.31 6.13
CA ALA A 201 -20.38 -7.29 5.73
C ALA A 201 -20.58 -6.85 4.26
N LEU A 202 -20.89 -7.78 3.35
CA LEU A 202 -21.24 -7.45 1.98
C LEU A 202 -22.50 -6.55 1.91
N ASN A 203 -23.56 -6.89 2.63
CA ASN A 203 -24.80 -6.10 2.63
C ASN A 203 -24.54 -4.68 3.16
N ASP A 204 -23.72 -4.54 4.19
CA ASP A 204 -23.34 -3.25 4.75
C ASP A 204 -22.45 -2.47 3.76
N ALA A 205 -21.53 -3.12 3.06
CA ALA A 205 -20.72 -2.50 2.00
C ALA A 205 -21.59 -1.94 0.86
N VAL A 206 -22.59 -2.72 0.42
CA VAL A 206 -23.57 -2.27 -0.59
C VAL A 206 -24.39 -1.09 -0.09
N LYS A 207 -24.90 -1.15 1.15
CA LYS A 207 -25.68 -0.08 1.80
C LYS A 207 -24.90 1.24 1.87
N LEU A 208 -23.61 1.14 2.23
CA LEU A 208 -22.73 2.29 2.40
C LEU A 208 -22.07 2.78 1.10
N GLY A 209 -22.21 2.02 0.01
CA GLY A 209 -21.59 2.34 -1.29
C GLY A 209 -20.05 2.25 -1.26
N VAL A 210 -19.49 1.35 -0.46
CA VAL A 210 -18.05 1.11 -0.33
C VAL A 210 -17.65 -0.30 -0.75
N GLY A 211 -16.35 -0.57 -0.81
CA GLY A 211 -15.81 -1.88 -1.14
C GLY A 211 -15.52 -2.77 0.07
N ILE A 212 -14.78 -3.84 -0.19
CA ILE A 212 -14.26 -4.78 0.82
C ILE A 212 -12.75 -4.95 0.63
N HIS A 213 -12.00 -4.99 1.73
CA HIS A 213 -10.59 -5.34 1.77
C HIS A 213 -10.38 -6.50 2.74
N LEU A 214 -9.80 -7.61 2.28
CA LEU A 214 -9.61 -8.82 3.08
C LEU A 214 -8.40 -9.64 2.61
N HIS A 215 -7.89 -10.54 3.47
CA HIS A 215 -6.83 -11.49 3.13
C HIS A 215 -7.42 -12.74 2.46
N VAL A 216 -6.81 -13.20 1.36
CA VAL A 216 -7.34 -14.32 0.55
C VAL A 216 -6.22 -15.25 0.10
N ALA A 217 -6.37 -16.55 0.37
CA ALA A 217 -5.47 -17.61 -0.13
C ALA A 217 -3.98 -17.31 0.13
N GLU A 218 -3.68 -16.87 1.34
CA GLU A 218 -2.35 -16.46 1.77
C GLU A 218 -1.41 -17.66 2.02
N SER A 219 -1.96 -18.79 2.47
CA SER A 219 -1.20 -20.01 2.72
C SER A 219 -1.86 -21.26 2.14
N GLN A 220 -1.05 -22.31 1.90
CA GLN A 220 -1.58 -23.62 1.46
C GLN A 220 -2.53 -24.22 2.50
N ALA A 221 -2.27 -24.04 3.78
CA ALA A 221 -3.12 -24.50 4.86
C ALA A 221 -4.53 -23.88 4.80
N GLN A 222 -4.62 -22.58 4.49
CA GLN A 222 -5.90 -21.88 4.30
C GLN A 222 -6.67 -22.44 3.10
N VAL A 223 -6.02 -22.72 1.98
CA VAL A 223 -6.64 -23.32 0.80
C VAL A 223 -7.14 -24.73 1.13
N ALA A 224 -6.32 -25.57 1.75
CA ALA A 224 -6.69 -26.92 2.16
C ALA A 224 -7.88 -26.93 3.14
N ARG A 225 -7.88 -26.01 4.10
CA ARG A 225 -8.99 -25.82 5.04
C ARG A 225 -10.29 -25.43 4.33
N SER A 226 -10.24 -24.45 3.42
CA SER A 226 -11.41 -24.00 2.67
C SER A 226 -12.01 -25.11 1.80
N LEU A 227 -11.16 -25.89 1.14
CA LEU A 227 -11.59 -27.09 0.38
C LEU A 227 -12.28 -28.12 1.27
N LYS A 228 -11.74 -28.37 2.47
CA LYS A 228 -12.31 -29.32 3.44
C LYS A 228 -13.65 -28.85 4.00
N GLU A 229 -13.75 -27.56 4.36
CA GLU A 229 -14.92 -27.00 5.06
C GLU A 229 -16.06 -26.60 4.08
N HIS A 230 -15.71 -26.15 2.88
CA HIS A 230 -16.64 -25.56 1.92
C HIS A 230 -16.68 -26.26 0.57
N GLY A 231 -15.78 -27.22 0.30
CA GLY A 231 -15.65 -27.86 -1.01
C GLY A 231 -15.15 -26.91 -2.11
N LYS A 232 -14.63 -25.75 -1.76
CA LYS A 232 -14.22 -24.65 -2.66
C LYS A 232 -12.90 -24.04 -2.22
N THR A 233 -12.13 -23.50 -3.17
CA THR A 233 -10.99 -22.63 -2.84
C THR A 233 -11.47 -21.36 -2.12
N PRO A 234 -10.62 -20.63 -1.41
CA PRO A 234 -11.00 -19.36 -0.77
C PRO A 234 -11.61 -18.35 -1.76
N VAL A 235 -11.06 -18.25 -2.97
CA VAL A 235 -11.56 -17.36 -4.02
C VAL A 235 -12.96 -17.81 -4.50
N ALA A 236 -13.12 -19.09 -4.85
CA ALA A 236 -14.40 -19.63 -5.30
C ALA A 236 -15.47 -19.57 -4.19
N HIS A 237 -15.07 -19.74 -2.92
CA HIS A 237 -15.96 -19.59 -1.77
C HIS A 237 -16.47 -18.15 -1.65
N LEU A 238 -15.59 -17.15 -1.63
CA LEU A 238 -15.96 -15.73 -1.57
C LEU A 238 -16.83 -15.30 -2.75
N ALA A 239 -16.49 -15.76 -3.96
CA ALA A 239 -17.31 -15.52 -5.16
C ALA A 239 -18.71 -16.06 -5.01
N SER A 240 -18.87 -17.29 -4.44
CA SER A 240 -20.18 -17.89 -4.22
C SER A 240 -21.04 -17.20 -3.16
N LEU A 241 -20.41 -16.41 -2.26
CA LEU A 241 -21.08 -15.54 -1.29
C LEU A 241 -21.40 -14.15 -1.86
N GLY A 242 -20.96 -13.84 -3.09
CA GLY A 242 -21.13 -12.54 -3.72
C GLY A 242 -20.14 -11.46 -3.23
N VAL A 243 -19.13 -11.79 -2.42
CA VAL A 243 -18.19 -10.81 -1.84
C VAL A 243 -17.49 -9.96 -2.92
N PHE A 244 -17.31 -10.53 -4.11
CA PHE A 244 -16.70 -9.84 -5.25
C PHE A 244 -17.69 -9.05 -6.12
N ASP A 245 -18.92 -8.86 -5.69
CA ASP A 245 -19.91 -8.03 -6.40
C ASP A 245 -19.78 -6.53 -6.06
N VAL A 246 -18.93 -6.20 -5.10
CA VAL A 246 -18.48 -4.83 -4.77
C VAL A 246 -16.99 -4.67 -5.08
N PRO A 247 -16.46 -3.44 -5.21
CA PRO A 247 -15.01 -3.23 -5.36
C PRO A 247 -14.23 -3.94 -4.26
N THR A 248 -13.37 -4.89 -4.63
CA THR A 248 -12.68 -5.73 -3.64
C THR A 248 -11.18 -5.72 -3.81
N ILE A 249 -10.47 -5.54 -2.69
CA ILE A 249 -9.05 -5.79 -2.53
C ILE A 249 -8.89 -7.13 -1.81
N ALA A 250 -8.41 -8.14 -2.53
CA ALA A 250 -8.09 -9.47 -2.02
C ALA A 250 -6.57 -9.59 -1.82
N ALA A 251 -6.11 -9.26 -0.61
CA ALA A 251 -4.69 -9.25 -0.30
C ALA A 251 -4.09 -10.66 -0.42
N HIS A 252 -2.87 -10.70 -0.94
CA HIS A 252 -2.05 -11.87 -1.21
C HIS A 252 -2.44 -12.65 -2.45
N CYS A 253 -3.55 -13.39 -2.48
CA CYS A 253 -3.88 -14.31 -3.57
C CYS A 253 -2.65 -15.15 -3.99
N LEU A 254 -1.89 -15.64 -2.99
CA LEU A 254 -0.61 -16.32 -3.20
C LEU A 254 -0.80 -17.72 -3.78
N TYR A 255 -1.81 -18.44 -3.26
CA TYR A 255 -2.13 -19.81 -3.65
C TYR A 255 -3.46 -19.87 -4.40
N VAL A 256 -3.47 -19.42 -5.65
CA VAL A 256 -4.64 -19.40 -6.54
C VAL A 256 -4.46 -20.37 -7.70
N SER A 257 -5.56 -21.07 -8.08
CA SER A 257 -5.64 -21.91 -9.28
C SER A 257 -5.91 -21.06 -10.53
N ASP A 258 -5.90 -21.68 -11.72
CA ASP A 258 -6.30 -21.01 -12.96
C ASP A 258 -7.79 -20.60 -12.95
N ASP A 259 -8.64 -21.41 -12.34
CA ASP A 259 -10.06 -21.09 -12.14
C ASP A 259 -10.24 -19.90 -11.18
N ASP A 260 -9.46 -19.85 -10.09
CA ASP A 260 -9.44 -18.70 -9.18
C ASP A 260 -9.01 -17.42 -9.88
N ILE A 261 -7.96 -17.49 -10.71
CA ILE A 261 -7.48 -16.35 -11.49
C ILE A 261 -8.57 -15.88 -12.47
N ALA A 262 -9.31 -16.79 -13.09
CA ALA A 262 -10.44 -16.44 -13.96
C ALA A 262 -11.53 -15.68 -13.18
N ILE A 263 -11.91 -16.18 -11.99
CA ILE A 263 -12.89 -15.52 -11.12
C ILE A 263 -12.41 -14.11 -10.73
N LEU A 264 -11.15 -13.96 -10.31
CA LEU A 264 -10.59 -12.66 -9.93
C LEU A 264 -10.62 -11.65 -11.09
N ALA A 265 -10.32 -12.11 -12.30
CA ALA A 265 -10.36 -11.28 -13.51
C ALA A 265 -11.79 -10.86 -13.87
N ASP A 266 -12.72 -11.82 -13.93
CA ASP A 266 -14.13 -11.58 -14.30
C ASP A 266 -14.84 -10.65 -13.32
N LYS A 267 -14.49 -10.75 -12.03
CA LYS A 267 -15.02 -9.91 -10.95
C LYS A 267 -14.24 -8.62 -10.73
N ARG A 268 -13.17 -8.36 -11.51
CA ARG A 268 -12.32 -7.17 -11.42
C ARG A 268 -11.73 -6.95 -10.02
N VAL A 269 -11.39 -8.05 -9.33
CA VAL A 269 -10.77 -7.99 -8.01
C VAL A 269 -9.33 -7.50 -8.14
N THR A 270 -8.91 -6.65 -7.20
CA THR A 270 -7.49 -6.31 -7.07
C THR A 270 -6.78 -7.33 -6.16
N ALA A 271 -5.63 -7.81 -6.61
CA ALA A 271 -4.76 -8.71 -5.85
C ALA A 271 -3.45 -7.99 -5.49
N PRO A 272 -3.30 -7.38 -4.30
CA PRO A 272 -2.03 -6.87 -3.83
C PRO A 272 -1.01 -7.99 -3.62
N HIS A 273 0.19 -7.80 -4.17
CA HIS A 273 1.30 -8.74 -4.06
C HIS A 273 2.37 -8.21 -3.09
N CYS A 274 2.68 -8.97 -2.03
CA CYS A 274 3.56 -8.59 -0.93
C CYS A 274 4.78 -9.52 -0.85
N PRO A 275 5.72 -9.50 -1.82
CA PRO A 275 6.71 -10.54 -2.02
C PRO A 275 7.65 -10.75 -0.83
N LYS A 276 8.03 -9.70 -0.11
CA LYS A 276 8.98 -9.79 1.00
C LYS A 276 8.38 -10.54 2.20
N THR A 277 7.11 -10.30 2.52
CA THR A 277 6.38 -11.09 3.54
C THR A 277 6.40 -12.58 3.20
N TYR A 278 6.10 -12.91 1.94
CA TYR A 278 6.10 -14.32 1.52
C TYR A 278 7.46 -14.97 1.65
N LEU A 279 8.53 -14.25 1.33
CA LEU A 279 9.89 -14.73 1.46
C LEU A 279 10.33 -14.90 2.93
N LYS A 280 10.02 -13.91 3.77
CA LYS A 280 10.34 -13.97 5.20
C LYS A 280 9.66 -15.12 5.92
N LEU A 281 8.41 -15.38 5.57
CA LEU A 281 7.60 -16.45 6.18
C LEU A 281 7.69 -17.78 5.40
N ALA A 282 8.57 -17.86 4.40
CA ALA A 282 8.80 -19.04 3.56
C ALA A 282 7.51 -19.59 2.91
N MET A 283 6.63 -18.67 2.43
CA MET A 283 5.29 -19.01 1.92
C MET A 283 5.27 -19.20 0.41
N GLY A 284 6.32 -18.87 -0.34
CA GLY A 284 6.36 -18.98 -1.80
C GLY A 284 6.46 -17.63 -2.51
N ILE A 285 6.14 -17.59 -3.81
CA ILE A 285 6.36 -16.39 -4.65
C ILE A 285 5.12 -15.93 -5.44
N GLY A 286 4.01 -16.67 -5.41
CA GLY A 286 2.77 -16.35 -6.12
C GLY A 286 2.84 -16.51 -7.64
N ARG A 287 1.74 -16.12 -8.32
CA ARG A 287 1.52 -16.33 -9.76
C ARG A 287 1.25 -15.01 -10.51
N VAL A 288 2.07 -13.99 -10.25
CA VAL A 288 1.87 -12.64 -10.82
C VAL A 288 1.76 -12.64 -12.35
N PRO A 289 2.65 -13.32 -13.13
CA PRO A 289 2.55 -13.33 -14.59
C PRO A 289 1.21 -13.93 -15.08
N ALA A 290 0.75 -15.01 -14.47
CA ALA A 290 -0.52 -15.66 -14.85
C ALA A 290 -1.73 -14.76 -14.55
N MET A 291 -1.75 -14.09 -13.40
CA MET A 291 -2.79 -13.13 -13.04
C MET A 291 -2.84 -11.95 -14.02
N LEU A 292 -1.71 -11.36 -14.34
CA LEU A 292 -1.60 -10.24 -15.30
C LEU A 292 -2.02 -10.66 -16.72
N ALA A 293 -1.61 -11.85 -17.18
CA ALA A 293 -1.99 -12.39 -18.47
C ALA A 293 -3.50 -12.58 -18.62
N ARG A 294 -4.19 -12.85 -17.51
CA ARG A 294 -5.66 -13.00 -17.48
C ARG A 294 -6.40 -11.68 -17.26
N GLY A 295 -5.68 -10.58 -17.00
CA GLY A 295 -6.26 -9.25 -16.79
C GLY A 295 -6.67 -8.96 -15.34
N VAL A 296 -6.19 -9.73 -14.37
CA VAL A 296 -6.35 -9.37 -12.95
C VAL A 296 -5.57 -8.10 -12.66
N ASN A 297 -6.17 -7.16 -11.93
CA ASN A 297 -5.44 -6.00 -11.44
C ASN A 297 -4.51 -6.42 -10.30
N VAL A 298 -3.24 -6.68 -10.64
CA VAL A 298 -2.20 -6.89 -9.62
C VAL A 298 -1.58 -5.55 -9.28
N ALA A 299 -1.61 -5.20 -7.99
CA ALA A 299 -0.91 -4.04 -7.44
C ALA A 299 0.18 -4.50 -6.46
N LEU A 300 1.09 -3.62 -6.08
CA LEU A 300 2.11 -3.94 -5.09
C LEU A 300 1.65 -3.52 -3.68
N GLY A 301 1.94 -4.37 -2.72
CA GLY A 301 1.77 -4.11 -1.30
C GLY A 301 3.05 -4.41 -0.53
N THR A 302 3.12 -3.92 0.70
CA THR A 302 4.22 -4.27 1.61
C THR A 302 3.79 -5.24 2.69
N ASP A 303 2.49 -5.31 2.98
CA ASP A 303 2.00 -5.92 4.21
C ASP A 303 2.53 -5.18 5.47
N GLY A 304 2.34 -5.71 6.66
CA GLY A 304 2.76 -5.07 7.89
C GLY A 304 4.28 -5.08 8.11
N PRO A 305 4.87 -4.03 8.73
CA PRO A 305 6.29 -4.03 9.10
C PRO A 305 6.71 -5.14 10.07
N ALA A 306 5.78 -5.80 10.72
CA ALA A 306 6.07 -7.00 11.52
C ALA A 306 6.43 -8.22 10.65
N SER A 307 5.84 -8.34 9.45
CA SER A 307 6.11 -9.43 8.50
C SER A 307 7.08 -9.05 7.37
N ASN A 308 7.22 -7.76 7.08
CA ASN A 308 8.01 -7.25 5.95
C ASN A 308 9.25 -6.44 6.38
N ASN A 309 9.28 -5.86 7.56
CA ASN A 309 10.22 -4.91 8.13
C ASN A 309 10.21 -3.51 7.47
N THR A 310 10.16 -3.36 6.15
CA THR A 310 10.19 -2.07 5.46
C THR A 310 8.86 -1.75 4.79
N ILE A 311 8.52 -0.46 4.69
CA ILE A 311 7.37 -0.01 3.88
C ILE A 311 7.95 0.62 2.61
N ASP A 312 8.41 -0.27 1.70
CA ASP A 312 9.10 0.11 0.45
C ASP A 312 8.50 -0.61 -0.76
N ILE A 313 7.73 0.13 -1.55
CA ILE A 313 7.10 -0.38 -2.78
C ILE A 313 8.13 -0.64 -3.88
N LEU A 314 9.24 0.08 -3.89
CA LEU A 314 10.31 -0.16 -4.84
C LEU A 314 11.02 -1.49 -4.58
N GLU A 315 11.24 -1.83 -3.30
CA GLU A 315 11.73 -3.16 -2.91
C GLU A 315 10.73 -4.26 -3.32
N SER A 316 9.44 -4.05 -3.10
CA SER A 316 8.40 -4.99 -3.54
C SER A 316 8.40 -5.17 -5.06
N ALA A 317 8.57 -4.10 -5.84
CA ALA A 317 8.70 -4.17 -7.30
C ALA A 317 9.92 -4.99 -7.73
N ARG A 318 11.07 -4.72 -7.13
CA ARG A 318 12.33 -5.41 -7.41
C ARG A 318 12.25 -6.90 -7.09
N LEU A 319 11.76 -7.26 -5.93
CA LEU A 319 11.61 -8.66 -5.53
C LEU A 319 10.61 -9.38 -6.45
N THR A 320 9.48 -8.77 -6.78
CA THR A 320 8.49 -9.36 -7.67
C THR A 320 9.12 -9.72 -9.03
N THR A 321 9.76 -8.77 -9.71
CA THR A 321 10.32 -9.06 -11.05
C THR A 321 11.44 -10.11 -10.99
N LEU A 322 12.37 -10.01 -10.04
CA LEU A 322 13.50 -10.94 -9.96
C LEU A 322 13.05 -12.36 -9.62
N LEU A 323 12.15 -12.53 -8.68
CA LEU A 323 11.64 -13.85 -8.29
C LEU A 323 10.85 -14.52 -9.42
N GLN A 324 9.95 -13.77 -10.07
CA GLN A 324 9.14 -14.32 -11.15
C GLN A 324 9.99 -14.66 -12.40
N LYS A 325 10.97 -13.83 -12.75
CA LYS A 325 11.93 -14.14 -13.84
C LYS A 325 12.69 -15.44 -13.55
N ASN A 326 13.17 -15.61 -12.33
CA ASN A 326 13.89 -16.83 -11.93
C ASN A 326 12.99 -18.06 -11.93
N GLU A 327 11.77 -17.94 -11.41
CA GLU A 327 10.81 -19.05 -11.37
C GLU A 327 10.39 -19.51 -12.77
N GLN A 328 10.07 -18.55 -13.64
CA GLN A 328 9.65 -18.85 -15.02
C GLN A 328 10.83 -19.15 -15.94
N ARG A 329 12.07 -18.93 -15.50
CA ARG A 329 13.30 -19.02 -16.32
C ARG A 329 13.23 -18.16 -17.59
N ASP A 330 12.59 -17.02 -17.48
CA ASP A 330 12.36 -16.08 -18.57
C ASP A 330 12.75 -14.65 -18.12
N PRO A 331 13.84 -14.08 -18.67
CA PRO A 331 14.29 -12.74 -18.32
C PRO A 331 13.42 -11.62 -18.92
N GLU A 332 12.53 -11.91 -19.86
CA GLU A 332 11.74 -10.91 -20.58
C GLU A 332 10.43 -10.54 -19.85
N ILE A 333 9.91 -11.42 -18.96
CA ILE A 333 8.68 -11.15 -18.24
C ILE A 333 8.85 -10.01 -17.23
N LEU A 334 7.76 -9.34 -16.90
CA LEU A 334 7.69 -8.26 -15.91
C LEU A 334 8.81 -7.20 -16.10
N PRO A 335 8.90 -6.56 -17.27
CA PRO A 335 9.88 -5.52 -17.50
C PRO A 335 9.68 -4.33 -16.56
N SER A 336 10.74 -3.54 -16.35
CA SER A 336 10.77 -2.45 -15.37
C SER A 336 9.61 -1.46 -15.52
N MET A 337 9.23 -1.10 -16.73
CA MET A 337 8.10 -0.20 -16.99
C MET A 337 6.77 -0.80 -16.49
N GLN A 338 6.56 -2.10 -16.64
CA GLN A 338 5.39 -2.78 -16.11
C GLN A 338 5.40 -2.79 -14.57
N MET A 339 6.57 -3.02 -13.95
CA MET A 339 6.68 -2.97 -12.50
C MET A 339 6.35 -1.58 -11.93
N LEU A 340 6.77 -0.51 -12.60
CA LEU A 340 6.38 0.86 -12.22
C LEU A 340 4.87 1.08 -12.34
N LYS A 341 4.18 0.47 -13.31
CA LYS A 341 2.72 0.52 -13.39
C LYS A 341 2.03 -0.20 -12.23
N LEU A 342 2.54 -1.37 -11.83
CA LEU A 342 2.01 -2.07 -10.65
C LEU A 342 2.17 -1.24 -9.39
N ALA A 343 3.28 -0.50 -9.28
CA ALA A 343 3.59 0.38 -8.15
C ALA A 343 2.79 1.70 -8.13
N THR A 344 2.17 2.09 -9.25
CA THR A 344 1.52 3.39 -9.43
C THR A 344 0.06 3.25 -9.87
N GLN A 345 -0.19 3.08 -11.19
CA GLN A 345 -1.53 3.05 -11.79
C GLN A 345 -2.44 1.96 -11.21
N ASN A 346 -1.91 0.74 -11.08
CA ASN A 346 -2.69 -0.39 -10.59
C ASN A 346 -3.10 -0.18 -9.13
N GLY A 347 -2.19 0.37 -8.32
CA GLY A 347 -2.48 0.77 -6.95
C GLY A 347 -3.47 1.95 -6.89
N ALA A 348 -3.29 2.97 -7.72
CA ALA A 348 -4.21 4.12 -7.80
C ALA A 348 -5.63 3.68 -8.12
N TRP A 349 -5.78 2.77 -9.10
CA TRP A 349 -7.08 2.19 -9.44
C TRP A 349 -7.67 1.40 -8.26
N ALA A 350 -6.85 0.55 -7.62
CA ALA A 350 -7.25 -0.27 -6.48
C ALA A 350 -7.80 0.54 -5.30
N LEU A 351 -7.15 1.67 -5.01
CA LEU A 351 -7.52 2.55 -3.90
C LEU A 351 -8.63 3.56 -4.27
N GLY A 352 -9.12 3.50 -5.51
CA GLY A 352 -10.18 4.40 -6.00
C GLY A 352 -9.70 5.82 -6.32
N PHE A 353 -8.40 6.02 -6.60
CA PHE A 353 -7.81 7.28 -7.05
C PHE A 353 -7.43 7.21 -8.55
N ALA A 354 -8.37 6.82 -9.39
CA ALA A 354 -8.13 6.49 -10.80
C ALA A 354 -7.60 7.65 -11.67
N ASP A 355 -7.67 8.90 -11.20
CA ASP A 355 -7.07 10.08 -11.81
C ASP A 355 -5.61 10.35 -11.40
N SER A 356 -5.06 9.47 -10.56
CA SER A 356 -3.67 9.44 -10.07
C SER A 356 -2.84 8.34 -10.77
N GLY A 357 -1.56 8.22 -10.40
CA GLY A 357 -0.68 7.15 -10.88
C GLY A 357 -0.14 7.35 -12.30
N VAL A 358 -0.29 8.54 -12.89
CA VAL A 358 0.16 8.90 -14.22
C VAL A 358 0.58 10.38 -14.28
N LEU A 359 1.62 10.71 -15.05
CA LEU A 359 1.96 12.11 -15.35
C LEU A 359 1.35 12.50 -16.71
N ARG A 360 0.21 13.18 -16.68
CA ARG A 360 -0.42 13.78 -17.85
C ARG A 360 -1.19 15.03 -17.45
N VAL A 361 -1.43 15.92 -18.40
CA VAL A 361 -2.27 17.07 -18.19
C VAL A 361 -3.69 16.63 -17.77
N GLY A 362 -4.22 17.25 -16.74
CA GLY A 362 -5.51 16.92 -16.14
C GLY A 362 -5.46 15.82 -15.06
N ALA A 363 -4.33 15.12 -14.90
CA ALA A 363 -4.17 14.15 -13.81
C ALA A 363 -3.92 14.84 -12.46
N ARG A 364 -4.14 14.10 -11.39
CA ARG A 364 -3.83 14.54 -10.01
C ARG A 364 -2.31 14.73 -9.86
N ALA A 365 -1.95 15.76 -9.15
CA ALA A 365 -0.54 16.11 -8.92
C ALA A 365 0.07 15.30 -7.77
N ASP A 366 0.20 14.00 -8.01
CA ASP A 366 0.90 13.03 -7.16
C ASP A 366 2.23 12.69 -7.84
N VAL A 367 3.27 13.41 -7.51
CA VAL A 367 4.56 13.38 -8.20
C VAL A 367 5.69 13.12 -7.23
N ILE A 368 6.61 12.22 -7.58
CA ILE A 368 7.86 12.01 -6.84
C ILE A 368 9.07 12.30 -7.72
N LEU A 369 10.13 12.78 -7.09
CA LEU A 369 11.40 13.04 -7.76
C LEU A 369 12.49 12.19 -7.13
N PHE A 370 13.18 11.40 -7.96
CA PHE A 370 14.39 10.68 -7.59
C PHE A 370 15.61 11.53 -7.91
N ASP A 371 16.52 11.68 -6.94
CA ASP A 371 17.84 12.27 -7.15
C ASP A 371 18.78 11.30 -7.87
N PHE A 372 19.05 11.58 -9.14
CA PHE A 372 19.94 10.81 -10.00
C PHE A 372 21.41 11.32 -9.98
N ALA A 373 21.76 12.27 -9.14
CA ALA A 373 23.14 12.70 -8.94
C ALA A 373 23.95 11.72 -8.07
N LYS A 374 23.55 10.44 -8.05
CA LYS A 374 24.16 9.39 -7.24
C LYS A 374 24.87 8.34 -8.09
N PRO A 375 26.01 7.78 -7.63
CA PRO A 375 26.82 6.85 -8.44
C PRO A 375 26.05 5.61 -8.91
N HIS A 376 25.23 4.99 -8.06
CA HIS A 376 24.48 3.77 -8.38
C HIS A 376 23.31 3.99 -9.37
N LEU A 377 22.95 5.25 -9.68
CA LEU A 377 21.95 5.63 -10.67
C LEU A 377 22.55 6.09 -11.99
N ARG A 378 23.87 5.97 -12.16
CA ARG A 378 24.61 6.29 -13.37
C ARG A 378 25.23 5.02 -13.97
N PRO A 379 25.32 4.92 -15.33
CA PRO A 379 24.77 5.83 -16.35
C PRO A 379 23.26 5.71 -16.53
N ARG A 380 22.63 6.70 -17.22
CA ARG A 380 21.18 6.81 -17.44
C ARG A 380 20.75 6.17 -18.77
N HIS A 381 21.07 4.89 -19.00
CA HIS A 381 20.69 4.23 -20.26
C HIS A 381 19.18 3.96 -20.32
N ASP A 382 18.63 3.40 -19.25
CA ASP A 382 17.20 3.14 -19.05
C ASP A 382 16.77 3.61 -17.65
N LEU A 383 15.98 4.68 -17.59
CA LEU A 383 15.56 5.28 -16.31
C LEU A 383 14.64 4.35 -15.53
N ALA A 384 13.76 3.61 -16.19
CA ALA A 384 12.85 2.68 -15.51
C ALA A 384 13.64 1.50 -14.91
N ALA A 385 14.60 0.96 -15.66
CA ALA A 385 15.48 -0.10 -15.15
C ALA A 385 16.34 0.39 -13.98
N ASN A 386 16.92 1.60 -14.07
CA ASN A 386 17.70 2.18 -12.98
C ASN A 386 16.84 2.35 -11.72
N ILE A 387 15.59 2.82 -11.84
CA ILE A 387 14.70 2.96 -10.69
C ILE A 387 14.38 1.58 -10.10
N VAL A 388 13.89 0.63 -10.89
CA VAL A 388 13.46 -0.67 -10.36
C VAL A 388 14.62 -1.48 -9.79
N HIS A 389 15.78 -1.50 -10.47
CA HIS A 389 16.87 -2.41 -10.10
C HIS A 389 18.00 -1.77 -9.29
N SER A 390 18.21 -0.45 -9.39
CA SER A 390 19.35 0.22 -8.78
C SER A 390 18.98 1.24 -7.69
N ALA A 391 17.85 1.94 -7.81
CA ALA A 391 17.48 2.98 -6.85
C ALA A 391 17.13 2.40 -5.46
N HIS A 392 17.31 3.22 -4.45
CA HIS A 392 16.86 2.99 -3.07
C HIS A 392 15.71 3.94 -2.74
N ALA A 393 14.87 3.58 -1.77
CA ALA A 393 13.80 4.46 -1.29
C ALA A 393 14.32 5.84 -0.86
N THR A 394 15.52 5.88 -0.27
CA THR A 394 16.21 7.12 0.15
C THR A 394 16.73 7.99 -0.99
N ASP A 395 16.57 7.55 -2.24
CA ASP A 395 16.88 8.39 -3.40
C ASP A 395 15.72 9.29 -3.80
N VAL A 396 14.55 9.10 -3.19
CA VAL A 396 13.42 10.02 -3.33
C VAL A 396 13.74 11.31 -2.60
N ASP A 397 13.75 12.40 -3.35
CA ASP A 397 14.16 13.73 -2.86
C ASP A 397 12.95 14.65 -2.62
N HIS A 398 11.91 14.53 -3.46
CA HIS A 398 10.66 15.28 -3.32
C HIS A 398 9.44 14.36 -3.46
N VAL A 399 8.42 14.65 -2.66
CA VAL A 399 7.09 14.00 -2.75
C VAL A 399 6.02 15.07 -2.74
N ILE A 400 5.17 15.06 -3.75
CA ILE A 400 4.05 15.98 -3.92
C ILE A 400 2.77 15.13 -3.98
N VAL A 401 1.77 15.47 -3.16
CA VAL A 401 0.47 14.81 -3.12
C VAL A 401 -0.62 15.88 -3.27
N ASP A 402 -1.48 15.73 -4.28
CA ASP A 402 -2.51 16.74 -4.59
C ASP A 402 -1.94 18.17 -4.64
N GLY A 403 -0.71 18.31 -5.19
CA GLY A 403 -0.02 19.59 -5.27
C GLY A 403 0.50 20.15 -3.94
N ARG A 404 0.47 19.38 -2.85
CA ARG A 404 1.10 19.70 -1.58
C ARG A 404 2.45 18.99 -1.47
N VAL A 405 3.51 19.72 -1.22
CA VAL A 405 4.84 19.14 -1.01
C VAL A 405 4.91 18.51 0.38
N LEU A 406 5.09 17.19 0.47
CA LEU A 406 5.21 16.44 1.72
C LEU A 406 6.68 16.12 2.08
N LEU A 407 7.53 15.97 1.05
CA LEU A 407 8.98 15.81 1.21
C LEU A 407 9.67 16.83 0.32
N ARG A 408 10.67 17.55 0.87
CA ARG A 408 11.48 18.52 0.15
C ARG A 408 12.94 18.30 0.48
N LYS A 409 13.74 17.96 -0.52
CA LYS A 409 15.19 17.67 -0.35
C LYS A 409 15.42 16.69 0.81
N GLY A 410 14.65 15.58 0.80
CA GLY A 410 14.75 14.55 1.82
C GLY A 410 14.25 14.94 3.22
N LYS A 411 13.57 16.09 3.39
CA LYS A 411 13.01 16.53 4.68
C LYS A 411 11.49 16.56 4.63
N LEU A 412 10.85 15.94 5.62
CA LEU A 412 9.39 16.00 5.79
C LEU A 412 8.95 17.43 6.06
N THR A 413 7.82 17.86 5.47
CA THR A 413 7.29 19.22 5.61
C THR A 413 6.02 19.29 6.44
N THR A 414 5.38 18.17 6.70
CA THR A 414 4.05 18.09 7.33
C THR A 414 4.04 17.37 8.66
N LEU A 415 5.05 16.59 8.97
CA LEU A 415 5.15 15.77 10.17
C LEU A 415 6.39 16.14 10.99
N ASP A 416 6.26 16.15 12.32
CA ASP A 416 7.38 16.26 13.26
C ASP A 416 8.05 14.90 13.45
N GLU A 417 8.97 14.57 12.56
CA GLU A 417 9.63 13.27 12.50
C GLU A 417 10.37 12.93 13.81
N GLU A 418 11.06 13.88 14.43
CA GLU A 418 11.81 13.63 15.67
C GLU A 418 10.88 13.25 16.82
N ARG A 419 9.75 13.92 16.94
CA ARG A 419 8.73 13.60 17.95
C ARG A 419 8.13 12.22 17.65
N ILE A 420 7.80 11.92 16.38
CA ILE A 420 7.21 10.64 15.98
C ILE A 420 8.17 9.50 16.31
N LEU A 421 9.43 9.61 15.96
CA LEU A 421 10.45 8.59 16.28
C LEU A 421 10.50 8.29 17.77
N ARG A 422 10.60 9.33 18.62
CA ARG A 422 10.66 9.16 20.08
C ARG A 422 9.41 8.50 20.65
N GLU A 423 8.22 8.95 20.24
CA GLU A 423 6.97 8.43 20.78
C GLU A 423 6.69 7.00 20.30
N ALA A 424 6.95 6.71 19.04
CA ALA A 424 6.79 5.37 18.49
C ALA A 424 7.73 4.37 19.16
N GLU A 425 9.01 4.71 19.33
CA GLU A 425 9.99 3.84 20.01
C GLU A 425 9.60 3.58 21.48
N ARG A 426 9.21 4.62 22.22
CA ARG A 426 8.74 4.49 23.60
C ARG A 426 7.56 3.51 23.71
N ARG A 427 6.62 3.57 22.77
CA ARG A 427 5.45 2.68 22.72
C ARG A 427 5.80 1.28 22.28
N ALA A 428 6.68 1.13 21.30
CA ALA A 428 7.16 -0.17 20.85
C ALA A 428 7.82 -0.94 22.03
N PHE A 429 8.69 -0.31 22.80
CA PHE A 429 9.31 -0.94 23.97
C PHE A 429 8.29 -1.29 25.08
N ARG A 430 7.30 -0.43 25.31
CA ARG A 430 6.22 -0.75 26.25
C ARG A 430 5.44 -1.99 25.81
N LEU A 431 5.10 -2.06 24.54
CA LEU A 431 4.31 -3.14 23.96
C LEU A 431 5.03 -4.49 24.08
N VAL A 432 6.30 -4.52 23.73
CA VAL A 432 7.14 -5.73 23.79
C VAL A 432 7.49 -6.07 25.23
N GLY A 433 7.76 -5.10 26.08
CA GLY A 433 8.12 -5.30 27.48
C GLY A 433 7.02 -5.97 28.32
N GLN A 434 5.77 -5.82 27.97
CA GLN A 434 4.65 -6.51 28.61
C GLN A 434 4.64 -8.02 28.34
N GLU A 435 5.10 -8.45 27.16
CA GLU A 435 5.17 -9.85 26.77
C GLU A 435 6.48 -10.53 27.18
N MET A 436 7.57 -9.78 27.22
CA MET A 436 8.89 -10.33 27.55
C MET A 436 8.99 -10.83 29.00
N ARG A 437 8.02 -10.52 29.86
CA ARG A 437 8.00 -10.98 31.26
C ARG A 437 7.85 -12.49 31.48
N PRO A 438 7.36 -13.31 30.55
CA PRO A 438 7.55 -14.74 30.58
C PRO A 438 8.30 -15.27 29.36
N ILE A 439 9.16 -14.51 28.72
CA ILE A 439 10.00 -15.10 27.68
C ILE A 439 10.77 -16.25 28.33
N ARG A 440 10.29 -17.45 28.06
CA ARG A 440 11.04 -18.66 28.27
C ARG A 440 12.30 -18.48 27.45
N GLU A 441 13.43 -18.48 28.14
CA GLU A 441 14.73 -18.52 27.48
C GLU A 441 14.67 -19.57 26.38
N TYR A 442 15.11 -19.21 25.20
CA TYR A 442 15.31 -20.13 24.10
C TYR A 442 16.31 -21.15 24.60
N GLN A 443 15.85 -22.30 25.06
CA GLN A 443 16.72 -23.41 25.34
C GLN A 443 17.04 -24.07 24.00
N HIS A 444 18.29 -23.95 23.59
CA HIS A 444 18.88 -24.63 22.45
C HIS A 444 18.76 -26.15 22.56
#